data_923fa313b67b0117feac24961254d1ad
#
_entry.id   923fa313b67b0117feac24961254d1ad
#
_cell.length_a   1.000
_cell.length_b   1.000
_cell.length_c   1.000
_cell.angle_alpha   90.00
_cell.angle_beta   90.00
_cell.angle_gamma   90.00
#
_symmetry.space_group_name_H-M   'P 1'
#
loop_
_entity.id
_entity.type
_entity.pdbx_description
1 polymer ?
#
loop_
_entity_poly.entity_id
_entity_poly.type
_entity_poly.pdbx_seq_one_letter_code
_entity_poly.pdbx_strand_id
1 'polypeptide(L)'
;MNSNKIYLETTDHLVSKKKFRLEYLTETDMLVTQPIPENLSNYYESDNYISHTDEAKTLLEKVYQTVKKIALKRKLALINKYHNTSKTILDIGCGTGEFLITARKNNWNTLGVEINDEARNKSSKKNITTYRFIE
;
A
#
# COMPACT_ATOMS: atom_id res chain seq x y z
N MET A 1 15.31 -20.50 -22.30
CA MET A 1 14.10 -20.52 -21.45
C MET A 1 14.54 -20.20 -20.04
N ASN A 2 14.35 -18.94 -19.59
CA ASN A 2 14.68 -18.58 -18.22
C ASN A 2 13.65 -19.22 -17.30
N SER A 3 14.05 -20.26 -16.57
CA SER A 3 13.18 -20.87 -15.58
C SER A 3 13.12 -19.95 -14.35
N ASN A 4 11.97 -19.33 -14.11
CA ASN A 4 11.72 -18.62 -12.88
C ASN A 4 11.97 -19.56 -11.70
N LYS A 5 12.78 -19.14 -10.75
CA LYS A 5 13.09 -19.94 -9.56
C LYS A 5 11.98 -19.72 -8.53
N ILE A 6 11.34 -20.81 -8.07
CA ILE A 6 10.42 -20.74 -6.94
C ILE A 6 11.22 -20.35 -5.70
N TYR A 7 10.85 -19.21 -5.10
CA TYR A 7 11.48 -18.69 -3.88
C TYR A 7 10.76 -19.20 -2.63
N LEU A 8 9.42 -19.20 -2.65
CA LEU A 8 8.57 -19.60 -1.52
C LEU A 8 7.22 -20.10 -2.04
N GLU A 9 6.67 -21.12 -1.38
CA GLU A 9 5.27 -21.52 -1.53
C GLU A 9 4.49 -21.20 -0.26
N THR A 10 3.27 -20.71 -0.40
CA THR A 10 2.40 -20.33 0.72
C THR A 10 0.93 -20.57 0.38
N THR A 11 0.09 -20.52 1.40
CA THR A 11 -1.36 -20.58 1.24
C THR A 11 -1.97 -19.25 1.70
N ASP A 12 -2.91 -18.73 0.94
CA ASP A 12 -3.73 -17.61 1.41
C ASP A 12 -4.66 -18.10 2.52
N HIS A 13 -4.39 -17.68 3.75
CA HIS A 13 -5.15 -18.08 4.93
C HIS A 13 -6.34 -17.15 5.23
N LEU A 14 -6.48 -16.04 4.50
CA LEU A 14 -7.52 -15.04 4.79
C LEU A 14 -8.74 -15.19 3.88
N VAL A 15 -8.54 -15.23 2.57
CA VAL A 15 -9.62 -15.09 1.58
C VAL A 15 -9.91 -16.41 0.87
N SER A 16 -8.99 -16.86 0.02
CA SER A 16 -9.27 -17.93 -0.96
C SER A 16 -8.89 -19.33 -0.50
N LYS A 17 -8.03 -19.46 0.51
CA LYS A 17 -7.41 -20.73 0.94
C LYS A 17 -6.60 -21.43 -0.16
N LYS A 18 -6.34 -20.76 -1.27
CA LYS A 18 -5.56 -21.28 -2.40
C LYS A 18 -4.06 -21.21 -2.12
N LYS A 19 -3.32 -22.07 -2.79
CA LYS A 19 -1.85 -22.05 -2.77
C LYS A 19 -1.33 -21.05 -3.79
N PHE A 20 -0.31 -20.29 -3.37
CA PHE A 20 0.45 -19.36 -4.18
C PHE A 20 1.93 -19.64 -4.02
N ARG A 21 2.71 -19.18 -4.99
CA ARG A 21 4.17 -19.21 -4.93
C ARG A 21 4.75 -17.85 -5.28
N LEU A 22 5.85 -17.52 -4.68
CA LEU A 22 6.68 -16.40 -5.08
C LEU A 22 7.75 -16.92 -6.03
N GLU A 23 7.78 -16.37 -7.22
CA GLU A 23 8.78 -16.66 -8.25
C GLU A 23 9.78 -15.50 -8.33
N TYR A 24 11.05 -15.84 -8.31
CA TYR A 24 12.11 -14.85 -8.50
C TYR A 24 12.37 -14.65 -9.99
N LEU A 25 12.23 -13.42 -10.44
CA LEU A 25 12.53 -12.98 -11.80
C LEU A 25 13.94 -12.41 -11.82
N THR A 26 14.89 -13.11 -12.43
CA THR A 26 16.30 -12.70 -12.51
C THR A 26 16.52 -11.44 -13.33
N GLU A 27 15.66 -11.18 -14.33
CA GLU A 27 15.77 -10.02 -15.22
C GLU A 27 15.46 -8.69 -14.52
N THR A 28 14.59 -8.70 -13.52
CA THR A 28 14.12 -7.51 -12.83
C THR A 28 14.51 -7.47 -11.35
N ASP A 29 15.16 -8.53 -10.86
CA ASP A 29 15.47 -8.71 -9.43
C ASP A 29 14.24 -8.59 -8.53
N MET A 30 13.11 -9.15 -8.98
CA MET A 30 11.81 -9.04 -8.31
C MET A 30 11.25 -10.41 -7.94
N LEU A 31 10.47 -10.43 -6.86
CA LEU A 31 9.59 -11.55 -6.51
C LEU A 31 8.18 -11.27 -7.01
N VAL A 32 7.61 -12.22 -7.73
CA VAL A 32 6.25 -12.13 -8.29
C VAL A 32 5.39 -13.27 -7.78
N THR A 33 4.17 -12.94 -7.34
CA THR A 33 3.20 -13.93 -6.87
C THR A 33 2.54 -14.64 -8.05
N GLN A 34 2.51 -15.98 -8.00
CA GLN A 34 1.86 -16.83 -9.00
C GLN A 34 0.97 -17.90 -8.34
N PRO A 35 -0.15 -18.30 -8.99
CA PRO A 35 -0.77 -17.65 -10.14
C PRO A 35 -1.37 -16.29 -9.76
N ILE A 36 -1.46 -15.37 -10.72
CA ILE A 36 -2.19 -14.10 -10.51
C ILE A 36 -3.69 -14.45 -10.48
N PRO A 37 -4.44 -14.07 -9.43
CA PRO A 37 -5.87 -14.31 -9.36
C PRO A 37 -6.64 -13.56 -10.45
N GLU A 38 -7.62 -14.23 -11.10
CA GLU A 38 -8.48 -13.60 -12.09
C GLU A 38 -9.29 -12.42 -11.52
N ASN A 39 -9.77 -12.56 -10.27
CA ASN A 39 -10.52 -11.53 -9.55
C ASN A 39 -9.69 -10.99 -8.38
N LEU A 40 -8.69 -10.19 -8.70
CA LEU A 40 -7.78 -9.63 -7.70
C LEU A 40 -8.50 -8.73 -6.68
N SER A 41 -9.59 -8.04 -7.10
CA SER A 41 -10.41 -7.19 -6.23
C SER A 41 -10.92 -7.90 -4.99
N ASN A 42 -11.35 -9.17 -5.11
CA ASN A 42 -11.89 -9.94 -3.99
C ASN A 42 -10.90 -10.10 -2.82
N TYR A 43 -9.60 -10.04 -3.11
CA TYR A 43 -8.55 -10.13 -2.07
C TYR A 43 -8.36 -8.81 -1.32
N TYR A 44 -8.82 -7.70 -1.89
CA TYR A 44 -8.73 -6.36 -1.29
C TYR A 44 -10.05 -5.89 -0.65
N GLU A 45 -11.17 -6.56 -0.95
CA GLU A 45 -12.50 -6.22 -0.44
C GLU A 45 -12.91 -7.02 0.81
N SER A 46 -12.05 -7.92 1.30
CA SER A 46 -12.37 -8.70 2.50
C SER A 46 -12.41 -7.79 3.74
N ASP A 47 -13.42 -7.97 4.60
CA ASP A 47 -13.54 -7.24 5.88
C ASP A 47 -12.29 -7.36 6.76
N ASN A 48 -11.54 -8.44 6.60
CA ASN A 48 -10.25 -8.66 7.29
C ASN A 48 -9.11 -7.80 6.74
N TYR A 49 -9.22 -7.29 5.51
CA TYR A 49 -8.26 -6.35 4.92
C TYR A 49 -8.54 -4.90 5.31
N ILE A 50 -9.77 -4.62 5.78
CA ILE A 50 -10.19 -3.30 6.22
C ILE A 50 -9.68 -3.04 7.65
N SER A 51 -8.39 -3.01 7.84
CA SER A 51 -7.78 -2.44 9.05
C SER A 51 -7.77 -0.90 9.01
N HIS A 52 -8.81 -0.29 8.43
CA HIS A 52 -8.85 1.15 8.16
C HIS A 52 -9.99 1.86 8.88
N THR A 53 -10.32 1.41 10.10
CA THR A 53 -11.19 2.21 10.96
C THR A 53 -10.35 3.33 11.60
N ASP A 54 -10.60 4.55 11.14
CA ASP A 54 -9.93 5.78 11.63
C ASP A 54 -10.46 6.20 13.04
N GLU A 55 -11.31 5.39 13.68
CA GLU A 55 -11.92 5.72 14.95
C GLU A 55 -11.27 4.96 16.11
N ALA A 56 -10.51 5.66 16.93
CA ALA A 56 -9.88 5.13 18.13
C ALA A 56 -10.89 4.99 19.28
N LYS A 57 -11.70 3.93 19.27
CA LYS A 57 -12.70 3.66 20.32
C LYS A 57 -12.19 2.78 21.45
N THR A 58 -11.14 2.00 21.23
CA THR A 58 -10.57 1.06 22.19
C THR A 58 -9.10 1.33 22.50
N LEU A 59 -8.58 0.74 23.60
CA LEU A 59 -7.16 0.85 23.94
C LEU A 59 -6.26 0.28 22.85
N LEU A 60 -6.67 -0.82 22.22
CA LEU A 60 -5.96 -1.44 21.08
C LEU A 60 -5.86 -0.50 19.89
N GLU A 61 -6.93 0.22 19.57
CA GLU A 61 -6.94 1.21 18.50
C GLU A 61 -6.00 2.38 18.78
N LYS A 62 -5.92 2.85 20.04
CA LYS A 62 -4.95 3.88 20.43
C LYS A 62 -3.51 3.43 20.22
N VAL A 63 -3.20 2.18 20.61
CA VAL A 63 -1.89 1.58 20.37
C VAL A 63 -1.61 1.49 18.86
N TYR A 64 -2.57 0.97 18.10
CA TYR A 64 -2.46 0.89 16.64
C TYR A 64 -2.20 2.26 16.00
N GLN A 65 -2.98 3.28 16.37
CA GLN A 65 -2.79 4.64 15.85
C GLN A 65 -1.41 5.22 16.20
N THR A 66 -0.90 4.89 17.38
CA THR A 66 0.44 5.32 17.79
C THR A 66 1.53 4.64 16.95
N VAL A 67 1.43 3.33 16.75
CA VAL A 67 2.36 2.57 15.89
C VAL A 67 2.28 3.08 14.45
N LYS A 68 1.07 3.31 13.92
CA LYS A 68 0.84 3.89 12.60
C LYS A 68 1.55 5.23 12.44
N LYS A 69 1.40 6.15 13.41
CA LYS A 69 2.08 7.47 13.38
C LYS A 69 3.60 7.33 13.37
N ILE A 70 4.14 6.40 14.16
CA ILE A 70 5.59 6.14 14.18
C ILE A 70 6.06 5.59 12.82
N ALA A 71 5.32 4.64 12.25
CA ALA A 71 5.63 4.08 10.93
C ALA A 71 5.62 5.14 9.82
N LEU A 72 4.60 6.01 9.81
CA LEU A 72 4.50 7.13 8.87
C LEU A 72 5.67 8.11 9.00
N LYS A 73 6.07 8.45 10.24
CA LYS A 73 7.26 9.30 10.48
C LYS A 73 8.54 8.65 10.00
N ARG A 74 8.73 7.34 10.21
CA ARG A 74 9.89 6.59 9.71
C ARG A 74 9.92 6.56 8.18
N LYS A 75 8.78 6.31 7.54
CA LYS A 75 8.65 6.36 6.07
C LYS A 75 9.00 7.76 5.54
N LEU A 76 8.50 8.82 6.19
CA LEU A 76 8.84 10.19 5.84
C LEU A 76 10.35 10.49 6.01
N ALA A 77 10.95 10.04 7.11
CA ALA A 77 12.37 10.21 7.34
C ALA A 77 13.21 9.50 6.27
N LEU A 78 12.75 8.32 5.81
CA LEU A 78 13.40 7.59 4.73
C LEU A 78 13.37 8.38 3.41
N ILE A 79 12.20 8.86 2.97
CA ILE A 79 12.11 9.62 1.72
C ILE A 79 12.87 10.95 1.78
N ASN A 80 12.96 11.57 2.96
CA ASN A 80 13.74 12.79 3.14
C ASN A 80 15.24 12.58 2.89
N LYS A 81 15.76 11.36 2.96
CA LYS A 81 17.17 11.05 2.61
C LYS A 81 17.39 11.04 1.11
N TYR A 82 16.37 10.75 0.32
CA TYR A 82 16.45 10.55 -1.13
C TYR A 82 15.74 11.65 -1.93
N HIS A 83 15.25 12.71 -1.26
CA HIS A 83 14.51 13.76 -1.94
C HIS A 83 15.42 14.50 -2.92
N ASN A 84 14.83 14.87 -4.04
CA ASN A 84 15.36 15.90 -4.92
C ASN A 84 14.93 17.29 -4.42
N THR A 85 15.43 18.35 -5.04
CA THR A 85 15.10 19.74 -4.69
C THR A 85 13.61 20.06 -4.78
N SER A 86 12.85 19.34 -5.62
CA SER A 86 11.42 19.58 -5.84
C SER A 86 10.51 19.01 -4.77
N LYS A 87 10.98 18.07 -3.94
CA LYS A 87 10.16 17.33 -2.95
C LYS A 87 8.83 16.84 -3.51
N THR A 88 8.87 16.18 -4.67
CA THR A 88 7.68 15.59 -5.30
C THR A 88 7.66 14.09 -5.07
N ILE A 89 6.49 13.54 -4.71
CA ILE A 89 6.29 12.10 -4.49
C ILE A 89 5.02 11.59 -5.17
N LEU A 90 5.16 10.44 -5.80
CA LEU A 90 4.06 9.61 -6.26
C LEU A 90 4.00 8.35 -5.38
N ASP A 91 2.84 8.10 -4.76
CA ASP A 91 2.58 6.90 -3.94
C ASP A 91 1.61 5.99 -4.69
N ILE A 92 2.12 4.84 -5.17
CA ILE A 92 1.33 3.84 -5.91
C ILE A 92 0.77 2.84 -4.90
N GLY A 93 -0.56 2.67 -4.89
CA GLY A 93 -1.28 1.94 -3.85
C GLY A 93 -1.40 2.77 -2.56
N CYS A 94 -1.70 4.06 -2.70
CA CYS A 94 -1.68 5.00 -1.57
C CYS A 94 -2.80 4.79 -0.54
N GLY A 95 -3.76 3.88 -0.79
CA GLY A 95 -4.90 3.61 0.08
C GLY A 95 -5.68 4.88 0.40
N THR A 96 -5.97 5.11 1.67
CA THR A 96 -6.70 6.30 2.15
C THR A 96 -5.84 7.57 2.24
N GLY A 97 -4.62 7.57 1.70
CA GLY A 97 -3.75 8.72 1.58
C GLY A 97 -3.03 9.17 2.86
N GLU A 98 -2.98 8.36 3.90
CA GLU A 98 -2.40 8.74 5.21
C GLU A 98 -0.92 9.14 5.12
N PHE A 99 -0.14 8.41 4.31
CA PHE A 99 1.26 8.77 4.10
C PHE A 99 1.39 10.08 3.31
N LEU A 100 0.58 10.26 2.28
CA LEU A 100 0.58 11.48 1.48
C LEU A 100 0.20 12.71 2.31
N ILE A 101 -0.75 12.58 3.26
CA ILE A 101 -1.06 13.65 4.23
C ILE A 101 0.17 14.01 5.05
N THR A 102 0.87 12.98 5.54
CA THR A 102 2.07 13.18 6.37
C THR A 102 3.18 13.86 5.56
N ALA A 103 3.40 13.43 4.33
CA ALA A 103 4.37 14.02 3.42
C ALA A 103 4.02 15.48 3.07
N ARG A 104 2.76 15.77 2.73
CA ARG A 104 2.27 17.12 2.42
C ARG A 104 2.46 18.09 3.58
N LYS A 105 2.21 17.65 4.82
CA LYS A 105 2.47 18.46 6.04
C LYS A 105 3.97 18.78 6.23
N ASN A 106 4.85 18.11 5.51
CA ASN A 106 6.30 18.32 5.50
C ASN A 106 6.81 18.91 4.17
N ASN A 107 5.92 19.67 3.50
CA ASN A 107 6.20 20.40 2.27
C ASN A 107 6.56 19.54 1.06
N TRP A 108 5.98 18.33 0.97
CA TRP A 108 6.04 17.51 -0.23
C TRP A 108 4.86 17.80 -1.15
N ASN A 109 5.10 17.89 -2.45
CA ASN A 109 4.08 17.80 -3.48
C ASN A 109 3.69 16.34 -3.64
N THR A 110 2.41 16.03 -3.39
CA THR A 110 1.96 14.66 -3.26
C THR A 110 0.96 14.28 -4.32
N LEU A 111 1.15 13.12 -4.92
CA LEU A 111 0.24 12.48 -5.84
C LEU A 111 0.08 11.02 -5.46
N GLY A 112 -1.16 10.49 -5.56
CA GLY A 112 -1.46 9.11 -5.25
C GLY A 112 -2.06 8.37 -6.43
N VAL A 113 -1.85 7.07 -6.47
CA VAL A 113 -2.59 6.12 -7.32
C VAL A 113 -3.18 5.05 -6.42
N GLU A 114 -4.49 4.80 -6.56
CA GLU A 114 -5.19 3.79 -5.79
C GLU A 114 -6.33 3.19 -6.61
N ILE A 115 -6.33 1.87 -6.74
CA ILE A 115 -7.32 1.15 -7.55
C ILE A 115 -8.68 1.02 -6.86
N ASN A 116 -8.68 0.94 -5.53
CA ASN A 116 -9.91 0.78 -4.74
C ASN A 116 -10.68 2.10 -4.64
N ASP A 117 -11.93 2.10 -5.12
CA ASP A 117 -12.78 3.29 -5.18
C ASP A 117 -13.11 3.87 -3.80
N GLU A 118 -13.35 3.02 -2.80
CA GLU A 118 -13.65 3.46 -1.44
C GLU A 118 -12.46 4.14 -0.79
N ALA A 119 -11.26 3.57 -0.95
CA ALA A 119 -10.01 4.16 -0.45
C ALA A 119 -9.74 5.51 -1.13
N ARG A 120 -9.92 5.61 -2.46
CA ARG A 120 -9.80 6.88 -3.19
C ARG A 120 -10.78 7.94 -2.69
N ASN A 121 -12.05 7.56 -2.49
CA ASN A 121 -13.05 8.47 -1.93
C ASN A 121 -12.66 8.98 -0.54
N LYS A 122 -12.10 8.12 0.32
CA LYS A 122 -11.57 8.52 1.63
C LYS A 122 -10.39 9.46 1.51
N SER A 123 -9.46 9.24 0.57
CA SER A 123 -8.32 10.13 0.34
C SER A 123 -8.75 11.50 -0.21
N SER A 124 -9.71 11.52 -1.14
CA SER A 124 -10.26 12.75 -1.71
C SER A 124 -10.94 13.63 -0.65
N LYS A 125 -11.69 13.03 0.29
CA LYS A 125 -12.25 13.76 1.45
C LYS A 125 -11.18 14.43 2.34
N LYS A 126 -9.94 13.94 2.28
CA LYS A 126 -8.79 14.51 2.97
C LYS A 126 -7.98 15.48 2.09
N ASN A 127 -8.55 15.87 0.94
CA ASN A 127 -7.92 16.75 -0.07
C ASN A 127 -6.61 16.19 -0.63
N ILE A 128 -6.48 14.88 -0.76
CA ILE A 128 -5.36 14.24 -1.47
C ILE A 128 -5.78 13.96 -2.89
N THR A 129 -4.96 14.41 -3.85
CA THR A 129 -5.14 14.10 -5.26
C THR A 129 -4.75 12.64 -5.51
N THR A 130 -5.73 11.83 -5.93
CA THR A 130 -5.52 10.42 -6.23
C THR A 130 -6.16 10.05 -7.56
N TYR A 131 -5.46 9.22 -8.32
CA TYR A 131 -5.91 8.67 -9.59
C TYR A 131 -6.13 7.16 -9.47
N ARG A 132 -6.93 6.61 -10.39
CA ARG A 132 -7.17 5.17 -10.42
C ARG A 132 -5.99 4.41 -11.04
N PHE A 133 -5.43 4.97 -12.10
CA PHE A 133 -4.33 4.41 -12.88
C PHE A 133 -3.31 5.50 -13.21
N ILE A 134 -2.12 5.08 -13.62
CA ILE A 134 -1.13 5.92 -14.30
C ILE A 134 -1.37 5.71 -15.79
N GLU A 135 -1.69 6.75 -16.54
CA GLU A 135 -1.73 6.77 -17.99
C GLU A 135 -0.38 7.24 -18.54
#